data_b2927e300b15a53efb236341bcc0caa8
#
_entry.id   b2927e300b15a53efb236341bcc0caa8
#
_cell.length_a   1.000
_cell.length_b   1.000
_cell.length_c   1.000
_cell.angle_alpha   90.00
_cell.angle_beta   90.00
_cell.angle_gamma   90.00
#
_symmetry.space_group_name_H-M   'P 1'
#
loop_
_entity.id
_entity.type
_entity.pdbx_description
1 polymer ?
#
loop_
_entity_poly.entity_id
_entity_poly.type
_entity_poly.pdbx_seq_one_letter_code
_entity_poly.pdbx_strand_id
1 'polypeptide(L)'
;DDAPEPRPAPTPTDTGSDDRKAAVSKRNGDDATASAGAAAGGPEPAGRDTTLATPATRKAARERGVDLDDVPTDETRDGEAFVTAEAVNAYADALESTAEPAPEPEPVDLDAGEAAATPADAAATAGVSATDASGSGDETVPYRGVRRTIGKQMERSKYTAPHVTHHDTAEVDALVEARAELKPKAEASDVKLTYMPFVMKAIVAGLKEYPYLNSELREDDEEIVLKGEYNLGIAVATDAGLMVPVVEDVDEKGLFELADEVNDLAARARERKLKPDEMNGGTFSITNFGAIGGEYATPIINYPETAILGLGAIEERPVVRERDGASEVVPAPTLPLSLSIDHRVVDGAVAAEFANAVMEHLENPLLLLNE
;
A
#
# COMPACT_ATOMS: atom_id res chain seq x y z
N ASP A 1 -0.58 59.03 5.40
CA ASP A 1 0.73 59.66 5.34
C ASP A 1 1.76 58.61 5.71
N ASP A 2 2.67 58.41 4.75
CA ASP A 2 3.90 57.60 4.82
C ASP A 2 3.78 56.08 4.88
N ALA A 3 3.67 55.49 3.65
CA ALA A 3 4.06 54.10 3.39
C ALA A 3 5.50 54.06 2.81
N PRO A 4 6.39 53.16 3.26
CA PRO A 4 7.74 53.05 2.70
C PRO A 4 7.75 52.25 1.41
N GLU A 5 8.52 52.69 0.41
CA GLU A 5 8.75 52.08 -0.90
C GLU A 5 9.49 50.71 -0.82
N PRO A 6 9.21 49.81 -1.79
CA PRO A 6 9.90 48.51 -1.85
C PRO A 6 11.32 48.62 -2.43
N ARG A 7 12.25 47.90 -1.81
CA ARG A 7 13.66 47.79 -2.27
C ARG A 7 13.76 46.86 -3.50
N PRO A 8 14.66 47.14 -4.43
CA PRO A 8 14.89 46.33 -5.61
C PRO A 8 15.71 45.04 -5.30
N ALA A 9 15.38 44.00 -6.07
CA ALA A 9 16.04 42.69 -6.05
C ALA A 9 17.48 42.73 -6.63
N PRO A 10 18.42 41.87 -6.14
CA PRO A 10 19.75 41.78 -6.70
C PRO A 10 19.78 40.94 -7.98
N THR A 11 20.51 41.44 -8.98
CA THR A 11 20.86 40.78 -10.25
C THR A 11 21.85 39.63 -10.06
N PRO A 12 21.76 38.54 -10.86
CA PRO A 12 22.74 37.45 -10.80
C PRO A 12 24.02 37.79 -11.54
N THR A 13 25.14 37.54 -10.90
CA THR A 13 26.47 37.59 -11.51
C THR A 13 26.83 36.23 -12.10
N ASP A 14 27.15 36.30 -13.38
CA ASP A 14 27.76 35.26 -14.21
C ASP A 14 29.22 35.00 -13.80
N THR A 15 29.62 33.74 -13.54
CA THR A 15 31.05 33.31 -13.57
C THR A 15 31.19 31.87 -14.05
N GLY A 16 31.59 31.74 -15.33
CA GLY A 16 32.84 31.05 -15.71
C GLY A 16 32.86 29.51 -15.58
N SER A 17 32.79 28.92 -16.76
CA SER A 17 33.25 27.57 -17.09
C SER A 17 34.62 27.19 -16.53
N ASP A 18 34.79 25.97 -16.04
CA ASP A 18 36.06 25.26 -16.11
C ASP A 18 35.88 23.73 -16.31
N ASP A 19 36.43 23.27 -17.42
CA ASP A 19 36.55 21.88 -17.82
C ASP A 19 37.52 21.12 -16.91
N ARG A 20 37.14 19.94 -16.42
CA ARG A 20 38.07 18.89 -16.03
C ARG A 20 37.60 17.51 -16.44
N LYS A 21 38.13 17.04 -17.54
CA LYS A 21 38.24 15.63 -17.90
C LYS A 21 39.08 14.89 -16.85
N ALA A 22 38.59 13.80 -16.32
CA ALA A 22 39.41 12.81 -15.61
C ALA A 22 39.16 11.41 -16.21
N ALA A 23 40.29 10.77 -16.51
CA ALA A 23 40.44 9.58 -17.32
C ALA A 23 39.98 8.28 -16.66
N VAL A 24 39.45 7.39 -17.51
CA VAL A 24 39.16 5.99 -17.24
C VAL A 24 40.46 5.20 -17.23
N SER A 25 40.69 4.43 -16.17
CA SER A 25 41.74 3.40 -16.12
C SER A 25 41.08 2.02 -16.22
N LYS A 26 41.41 1.35 -17.34
CA LYS A 26 41.11 -0.09 -17.55
C LYS A 26 42.05 -0.94 -16.70
N ARG A 27 41.55 -1.99 -16.07
CA ARG A 27 42.34 -3.16 -15.69
C ARG A 27 41.61 -4.42 -16.16
N ASN A 28 42.29 -5.10 -17.07
CA ASN A 28 42.08 -6.49 -17.48
C ASN A 28 42.64 -7.43 -16.39
N GLY A 29 42.04 -8.61 -16.29
CA GLY A 29 42.63 -9.75 -15.59
C GLY A 29 41.73 -10.97 -15.78
N ASP A 30 42.13 -11.80 -16.76
CA ASP A 30 41.66 -13.16 -17.00
C ASP A 30 41.91 -14.06 -15.77
N ASP A 31 41.02 -14.97 -15.46
CA ASP A 31 41.37 -16.41 -15.56
C ASP A 31 40.14 -17.31 -15.35
N ALA A 32 40.06 -18.37 -16.15
CA ALA A 32 39.05 -19.38 -16.19
C ALA A 32 39.40 -20.55 -15.25
N THR A 33 38.42 -21.15 -14.61
CA THR A 33 38.39 -22.61 -14.44
C THR A 33 36.96 -23.12 -14.19
N ALA A 34 36.56 -24.08 -15.00
CA ALA A 34 35.36 -24.85 -14.93
C ALA A 34 35.38 -25.87 -13.76
N SER A 35 34.26 -26.07 -13.10
CA SER A 35 33.93 -27.34 -12.48
C SER A 35 32.44 -27.56 -12.40
N ALA A 36 32.01 -28.68 -12.95
CA ALA A 36 30.64 -29.16 -12.99
C ALA A 36 30.16 -29.67 -11.63
N GLY A 37 28.92 -29.34 -11.29
CA GLY A 37 28.19 -29.95 -10.17
C GLY A 37 26.69 -29.71 -10.40
N ALA A 38 25.98 -30.76 -10.86
CA ALA A 38 24.55 -30.75 -11.07
C ALA A 38 23.81 -30.74 -9.72
N ALA A 39 22.93 -29.74 -9.54
CA ALA A 39 21.87 -29.75 -8.54
C ALA A 39 20.61 -29.14 -9.15
N ALA A 40 19.48 -29.81 -8.97
CA ALA A 40 18.17 -29.45 -9.46
C ALA A 40 17.72 -28.11 -8.85
N GLY A 41 17.70 -27.07 -9.68
CA GLY A 41 17.20 -25.72 -9.38
C GLY A 41 16.52 -25.19 -10.62
N GLY A 42 15.49 -24.39 -10.46
CA GLY A 42 14.81 -23.73 -11.57
C GLY A 42 15.77 -22.94 -12.48
N PRO A 43 15.29 -22.43 -13.61
CA PRO A 43 16.15 -21.75 -14.59
C PRO A 43 16.85 -20.57 -13.93
N GLU A 44 18.20 -20.57 -13.98
CA GLU A 44 19.01 -19.46 -13.45
C GLU A 44 18.76 -18.18 -14.27
N PRO A 45 18.47 -17.05 -13.59
CA PRO A 45 18.34 -15.75 -14.29
C PRO A 45 19.69 -15.35 -14.89
N ALA A 46 19.65 -14.85 -16.11
CA ALA A 46 20.86 -14.44 -16.82
C ALA A 46 21.52 -13.16 -16.27
N GLY A 47 20.73 -12.31 -15.54
CA GLY A 47 21.21 -11.13 -14.79
C GLY A 47 22.02 -10.14 -15.60
N ARG A 48 21.55 -9.73 -16.80
CA ARG A 48 22.25 -8.82 -17.70
C ARG A 48 21.85 -7.37 -17.47
N ASP A 49 22.72 -6.43 -17.84
CA ASP A 49 22.42 -4.99 -17.71
C ASP A 49 21.56 -4.45 -18.87
N THR A 50 21.62 -5.09 -20.06
CA THR A 50 20.86 -4.70 -21.26
C THR A 50 20.59 -5.89 -22.16
N THR A 51 19.33 -5.99 -22.66
CA THR A 51 18.89 -7.06 -23.56
C THR A 51 18.13 -6.49 -24.74
N LEU A 52 18.50 -6.90 -25.96
CA LEU A 52 17.76 -6.56 -27.17
C LEU A 52 16.52 -7.47 -27.31
N ALA A 53 15.39 -6.86 -27.61
CA ALA A 53 14.14 -7.59 -27.86
C ALA A 53 13.21 -6.82 -28.80
N THR A 54 12.41 -7.54 -29.58
CA THR A 54 11.39 -6.92 -30.45
C THR A 54 10.24 -6.31 -29.61
N PRO A 55 9.47 -5.37 -30.18
CA PRO A 55 8.28 -4.84 -29.49
C PRO A 55 7.28 -5.94 -29.09
N ALA A 56 7.13 -6.99 -29.90
CA ALA A 56 6.28 -8.15 -29.59
C ALA A 56 6.84 -8.96 -28.40
N THR A 57 8.15 -9.18 -28.35
CA THR A 57 8.82 -9.88 -27.25
C THR A 57 8.71 -9.07 -25.94
N ARG A 58 8.86 -7.75 -25.99
CA ARG A 58 8.68 -6.86 -24.82
C ARG A 58 7.24 -6.89 -24.29
N LYS A 59 6.25 -7.04 -25.19
CA LYS A 59 4.85 -7.21 -24.81
C LYS A 59 4.64 -8.57 -24.13
N ALA A 60 5.13 -9.67 -24.71
CA ALA A 60 5.03 -11.00 -24.11
C ALA A 60 5.70 -11.08 -22.73
N ALA A 61 6.85 -10.46 -22.55
CA ALA A 61 7.55 -10.41 -21.26
C ALA A 61 6.73 -9.66 -20.18
N ARG A 62 6.06 -8.55 -20.56
CA ARG A 62 5.17 -7.82 -19.63
C ARG A 62 3.93 -8.63 -19.28
N GLU A 63 3.31 -9.29 -20.25
CA GLU A 63 2.11 -10.14 -20.04
C GLU A 63 2.40 -11.35 -19.14
N ARG A 64 3.63 -11.88 -19.20
CA ARG A 64 4.08 -13.00 -18.37
C ARG A 64 4.80 -12.58 -17.07
N GLY A 65 4.99 -11.27 -16.82
CA GLY A 65 5.70 -10.77 -15.64
C GLY A 65 7.19 -11.14 -15.57
N VAL A 66 7.83 -11.36 -16.73
CA VAL A 66 9.23 -11.78 -16.85
C VAL A 66 10.12 -10.59 -17.20
N ASP A 67 11.25 -10.44 -16.50
CA ASP A 67 12.27 -9.45 -16.86
C ASP A 67 13.11 -10.01 -18.01
N LEU A 68 13.24 -9.25 -19.10
CA LEU A 68 14.02 -9.66 -20.29
C LEU A 68 15.50 -9.87 -20.00
N ASP A 69 16.03 -9.15 -19.02
CA ASP A 69 17.44 -9.23 -18.63
C ASP A 69 17.73 -10.53 -17.83
N ASP A 70 16.68 -11.18 -17.32
CA ASP A 70 16.77 -12.46 -16.61
C ASP A 70 16.57 -13.68 -17.54
N VAL A 71 16.07 -13.50 -18.79
CA VAL A 71 15.78 -14.61 -19.70
C VAL A 71 17.08 -15.15 -20.31
N PRO A 72 17.48 -16.42 -20.09
CA PRO A 72 18.64 -17.01 -20.74
C PRO A 72 18.48 -17.03 -22.27
N THR A 73 19.51 -16.61 -23.00
CA THR A 73 19.55 -16.70 -24.46
C THR A 73 20.98 -16.80 -24.95
N ASP A 74 21.20 -17.66 -25.95
CA ASP A 74 22.47 -17.79 -26.68
C ASP A 74 22.46 -16.97 -27.97
N GLU A 75 21.30 -16.34 -28.29
CA GLU A 75 21.21 -15.51 -29.49
C GLU A 75 21.78 -14.12 -29.24
N THR A 76 22.58 -13.63 -30.20
CA THR A 76 23.13 -12.28 -30.16
C THR A 76 22.79 -11.54 -31.44
N ARG A 77 22.50 -10.24 -31.35
CA ARG A 77 22.29 -9.34 -32.47
C ARG A 77 23.08 -8.06 -32.25
N ASP A 78 23.87 -7.69 -33.23
CA ASP A 78 24.76 -6.53 -33.15
C ASP A 78 25.74 -6.55 -31.96
N GLY A 79 26.08 -7.77 -31.47
CA GLY A 79 27.00 -7.98 -30.34
C GLY A 79 26.35 -7.92 -28.96
N GLU A 80 25.05 -7.71 -28.87
CA GLU A 80 24.28 -7.76 -27.63
C GLU A 80 23.35 -8.97 -27.61
N ALA A 81 23.00 -9.44 -26.39
CA ALA A 81 22.07 -10.55 -26.21
C ALA A 81 20.67 -10.22 -26.77
N PHE A 82 20.11 -11.13 -27.55
CA PHE A 82 18.81 -10.97 -28.19
C PHE A 82 17.83 -12.01 -27.68
N VAL A 83 16.72 -11.57 -27.07
CA VAL A 83 15.68 -12.45 -26.53
C VAL A 83 14.48 -12.51 -27.46
N THR A 84 14.01 -13.73 -27.73
CA THR A 84 12.81 -13.99 -28.54
C THR A 84 11.57 -14.18 -27.65
N ALA A 85 10.38 -14.02 -28.22
CA ALA A 85 9.13 -14.27 -27.48
C ALA A 85 8.98 -15.73 -27.04
N GLU A 86 9.59 -16.66 -27.78
CA GLU A 86 9.63 -18.10 -27.46
C GLU A 86 10.50 -18.36 -26.22
N ALA A 87 11.66 -17.72 -26.12
CA ALA A 87 12.53 -17.80 -24.94
C ALA A 87 11.87 -17.22 -23.68
N VAL A 88 11.12 -16.11 -23.81
CA VAL A 88 10.34 -15.54 -22.70
C VAL A 88 9.28 -16.52 -22.21
N ASN A 89 8.51 -17.13 -23.12
CA ASN A 89 7.49 -18.09 -22.74
C ASN A 89 8.07 -19.35 -22.10
N ALA A 90 9.13 -19.91 -22.66
CA ALA A 90 9.82 -21.08 -22.10
C ALA A 90 10.38 -20.83 -20.69
N TYR A 91 10.92 -19.63 -20.46
CA TYR A 91 11.43 -19.22 -19.15
C TYR A 91 10.30 -19.01 -18.14
N ALA A 92 9.17 -18.40 -18.54
CA ALA A 92 7.99 -18.25 -17.71
C ALA A 92 7.39 -19.61 -17.32
N ASP A 93 7.24 -20.53 -18.28
CA ASP A 93 6.70 -21.88 -18.06
C ASP A 93 7.63 -22.70 -17.14
N ALA A 94 8.94 -22.52 -17.24
CA ALA A 94 9.91 -23.16 -16.35
C ALA A 94 9.85 -22.59 -14.91
N LEU A 95 9.58 -21.30 -14.74
CA LEU A 95 9.33 -20.70 -13.42
C LEU A 95 8.03 -21.20 -12.80
N GLU A 96 6.97 -21.39 -13.60
CA GLU A 96 5.69 -21.94 -13.14
C GLU A 96 5.79 -23.44 -12.77
N SER A 97 6.61 -24.22 -13.51
CA SER A 97 6.76 -25.65 -13.28
C SER A 97 7.62 -26.02 -12.05
N THR A 98 8.38 -25.06 -11.51
CA THR A 98 9.17 -25.25 -10.27
C THR A 98 8.37 -24.96 -9.00
N ALA A 99 7.12 -24.55 -9.10
CA ALA A 99 6.19 -24.40 -7.98
C ALA A 99 5.45 -25.73 -7.74
N GLU A 100 6.07 -26.70 -7.09
CA GLU A 100 5.38 -27.91 -6.60
C GLU A 100 4.35 -27.54 -5.53
N PRO A 101 3.12 -28.14 -5.58
CA PRO A 101 2.12 -27.92 -4.52
C PRO A 101 2.53 -28.63 -3.24
N ALA A 102 2.57 -27.89 -2.13
CA ALA A 102 2.77 -28.43 -0.80
C ALA A 102 1.58 -29.32 -0.39
N PRO A 103 1.82 -30.42 0.41
CA PRO A 103 0.77 -31.33 0.82
C PRO A 103 -0.27 -30.65 1.73
N GLU A 104 -1.54 -31.01 1.54
CA GLU A 104 -2.68 -30.55 2.35
C GLU A 104 -2.47 -30.89 3.84
N PRO A 105 -2.68 -29.95 4.77
CA PRO A 105 -2.78 -30.27 6.18
C PRO A 105 -4.19 -30.76 6.54
N GLU A 106 -4.24 -31.85 7.33
CA GLU A 106 -5.48 -32.38 7.88
C GLU A 106 -6.22 -31.37 8.80
N PRO A 107 -7.55 -31.44 8.91
CA PRO A 107 -8.33 -30.45 9.65
C PRO A 107 -8.12 -30.59 11.16
N VAL A 108 -7.70 -29.52 11.80
CA VAL A 108 -7.67 -29.39 13.27
C VAL A 108 -8.87 -28.60 13.72
N ASP A 109 -9.75 -29.25 14.47
CA ASP A 109 -10.87 -28.64 15.20
C ASP A 109 -10.37 -27.53 16.13
N LEU A 110 -10.84 -26.30 15.92
CA LEU A 110 -10.63 -25.20 16.86
C LEU A 110 -11.98 -24.81 17.47
N ASP A 111 -12.24 -25.39 18.64
CA ASP A 111 -13.28 -24.98 19.56
C ASP A 111 -12.96 -23.59 20.15
N ALA A 112 -14.04 -22.80 20.32
CA ALA A 112 -14.03 -21.41 20.74
C ALA A 112 -13.45 -21.22 22.15
N GLY A 113 -12.42 -20.39 22.26
CA GLY A 113 -11.86 -19.91 23.53
C GLY A 113 -11.46 -18.44 23.41
N GLU A 114 -12.25 -17.60 24.06
CA GLU A 114 -11.95 -16.19 24.32
C GLU A 114 -10.62 -16.05 25.08
N ALA A 115 -9.58 -15.51 24.45
CA ALA A 115 -8.36 -15.11 25.13
C ALA A 115 -7.75 -13.88 24.45
N ALA A 116 -7.61 -12.82 25.26
CA ALA A 116 -6.88 -11.60 24.94
C ALA A 116 -5.46 -11.94 24.46
N ALA A 117 -5.11 -11.51 23.25
CA ALA A 117 -3.78 -11.67 22.70
C ALA A 117 -2.80 -10.74 23.41
N THR A 118 -1.81 -11.32 24.09
CA THR A 118 -0.65 -10.61 24.62
C THR A 118 0.33 -10.23 23.48
N PRO A 119 1.11 -9.14 23.59
CA PRO A 119 1.88 -8.56 22.48
C PRO A 119 3.16 -9.31 22.06
N ALA A 120 3.30 -10.59 22.38
CA ALA A 120 4.58 -11.28 22.20
C ALA A 120 4.72 -12.12 20.91
N ASP A 121 3.65 -12.37 20.14
CA ASP A 121 3.66 -13.33 19.03
C ASP A 121 3.62 -12.74 17.60
N ALA A 122 3.69 -11.43 17.44
CA ALA A 122 3.70 -10.80 16.11
C ALA A 122 5.05 -10.82 15.38
N ALA A 123 6.07 -11.48 15.94
CA ALA A 123 7.45 -11.48 15.41
C ALA A 123 7.94 -12.84 14.90
N ALA A 124 7.07 -13.79 14.58
CA ALA A 124 7.53 -15.09 14.10
C ALA A 124 6.95 -15.48 12.75
N THR A 125 7.86 -15.68 11.85
CA THR A 125 8.04 -16.68 10.82
C THR A 125 7.46 -16.41 9.44
N ALA A 126 8.16 -15.57 8.68
CA ALA A 126 8.40 -15.93 7.29
C ALA A 126 9.55 -16.96 7.28
N GLY A 127 9.25 -18.21 6.96
CA GLY A 127 10.28 -19.24 6.79
C GLY A 127 11.22 -18.89 5.66
N VAL A 128 12.39 -18.35 6.00
CA VAL A 128 13.46 -18.02 5.05
C VAL A 128 14.52 -19.10 5.20
N SER A 129 14.75 -19.88 4.13
CA SER A 129 15.97 -20.69 4.05
C SER A 129 17.18 -19.75 4.06
N ALA A 130 17.86 -19.68 5.18
CA ALA A 130 19.14 -19.01 5.29
C ALA A 130 20.19 -19.77 4.47
N THR A 131 20.81 -19.11 3.52
CA THR A 131 22.06 -19.58 2.93
C THR A 131 23.20 -19.07 3.79
N ASP A 132 24.02 -19.99 4.30
CA ASP A 132 25.19 -19.73 5.12
C ASP A 132 26.11 -18.66 4.53
N ALA A 133 26.07 -17.45 5.11
CA ALA A 133 27.11 -16.46 4.94
C ALA A 133 28.07 -16.55 6.11
N SER A 134 29.21 -17.13 5.88
CA SER A 134 30.27 -17.32 6.86
C SER A 134 30.82 -15.98 7.37
N GLY A 135 30.67 -15.68 8.65
CA GLY A 135 31.66 -14.92 9.41
C GLY A 135 31.32 -13.59 10.05
N SER A 136 30.12 -12.96 9.81
CA SER A 136 29.79 -11.66 10.46
C SER A 136 28.58 -11.72 11.40
N GLY A 137 27.83 -12.79 11.44
CA GLY A 137 26.55 -12.85 12.16
C GLY A 137 25.39 -12.16 11.40
N ASP A 138 25.63 -11.65 10.21
CA ASP A 138 24.63 -11.03 9.36
C ASP A 138 23.83 -12.10 8.61
N GLU A 139 22.50 -11.94 8.60
CA GLU A 139 21.58 -12.80 7.84
C GLU A 139 21.12 -12.06 6.58
N THR A 140 21.21 -12.72 5.41
CA THR A 140 20.75 -12.18 4.14
C THR A 140 19.39 -12.76 3.76
N VAL A 141 18.41 -11.87 3.47
CA VAL A 141 17.08 -12.26 3.04
C VAL A 141 16.88 -11.85 1.57
N PRO A 142 16.44 -12.75 0.67
CA PRO A 142 16.24 -12.41 -0.74
C PRO A 142 15.20 -11.31 -0.95
N TYR A 143 15.56 -10.26 -1.69
CA TYR A 143 14.65 -9.19 -2.12
C TYR A 143 14.16 -9.46 -3.55
N ARG A 144 13.17 -10.38 -3.69
CA ARG A 144 12.62 -10.83 -4.98
C ARG A 144 11.13 -11.17 -4.88
N GLY A 145 10.48 -11.45 -6.02
CA GLY A 145 9.05 -11.79 -6.09
C GLY A 145 8.16 -10.67 -5.56
N VAL A 146 7.10 -11.02 -4.85
CA VAL A 146 6.08 -10.10 -4.30
C VAL A 146 6.70 -8.96 -3.49
N ARG A 147 7.70 -9.24 -2.65
CA ARG A 147 8.39 -8.21 -1.84
C ARG A 147 9.07 -7.15 -2.72
N ARG A 148 9.72 -7.57 -3.83
CA ARG A 148 10.35 -6.62 -4.79
C ARG A 148 9.29 -5.79 -5.53
N THR A 149 8.17 -6.42 -5.92
CA THR A 149 7.05 -5.71 -6.58
C THR A 149 6.47 -4.65 -5.67
N ILE A 150 6.17 -5.00 -4.41
CA ILE A 150 5.69 -4.03 -3.40
C ILE A 150 6.71 -2.90 -3.21
N GLY A 151 8.01 -3.24 -3.09
CA GLY A 151 9.06 -2.24 -2.92
C GLY A 151 9.13 -1.26 -4.09
N LYS A 152 9.06 -1.74 -5.33
CA LYS A 152 9.02 -0.87 -6.54
C LYS A 152 7.78 0.02 -6.56
N GLN A 153 6.60 -0.51 -6.16
CA GLN A 153 5.37 0.28 -6.09
C GLN A 153 5.46 1.38 -5.03
N MET A 154 5.97 1.07 -3.85
CA MET A 154 6.17 2.04 -2.77
C MET A 154 7.22 3.09 -3.13
N GLU A 155 8.31 2.68 -3.76
CA GLU A 155 9.34 3.57 -4.29
C GLU A 155 8.74 4.53 -5.32
N ARG A 156 8.01 4.01 -6.32
CA ARG A 156 7.33 4.81 -7.34
C ARG A 156 6.40 5.84 -6.69
N SER A 157 5.53 5.42 -5.78
CA SER A 157 4.62 6.32 -5.08
C SER A 157 5.36 7.43 -4.34
N LYS A 158 6.36 7.05 -3.54
CA LYS A 158 7.09 8.01 -2.69
C LYS A 158 7.91 9.04 -3.46
N TYR A 159 8.47 8.66 -4.61
CA TYR A 159 9.26 9.56 -5.45
C TYR A 159 8.43 10.34 -6.47
N THR A 160 7.22 9.87 -6.83
CA THR A 160 6.34 10.55 -7.78
C THR A 160 5.42 11.54 -7.08
N ALA A 161 4.78 11.15 -5.99
CA ALA A 161 3.85 11.98 -5.24
C ALA A 161 4.55 12.67 -4.05
N PRO A 162 4.63 14.01 -4.00
CA PRO A 162 5.09 14.73 -2.81
C PRO A 162 4.09 14.57 -1.67
N HIS A 163 4.35 13.61 -0.76
CA HIS A 163 3.44 13.32 0.35
C HIS A 163 3.49 14.39 1.43
N VAL A 164 2.32 14.88 1.81
CA VAL A 164 2.07 15.61 3.06
C VAL A 164 1.11 14.79 3.90
N THR A 165 1.36 14.67 5.20
CA THR A 165 0.50 13.94 6.12
C THR A 165 -0.11 14.88 7.12
N HIS A 166 -1.44 14.84 7.24
CA HIS A 166 -2.25 15.55 8.20
C HIS A 166 -2.70 14.56 9.30
N HIS A 167 -2.61 14.97 10.56
CA HIS A 167 -2.98 14.15 11.70
C HIS A 167 -4.08 14.83 12.50
N ASP A 168 -5.11 14.06 12.84
CA ASP A 168 -6.24 14.47 13.66
C ASP A 168 -6.68 13.36 14.60
N THR A 169 -7.61 13.68 15.50
CA THR A 169 -8.21 12.72 16.43
C THR A 169 -9.70 12.98 16.56
N ALA A 170 -10.53 12.00 16.20
CA ALA A 170 -11.97 12.02 16.40
C ALA A 170 -12.35 11.50 17.79
N GLU A 171 -13.34 12.13 18.46
CA GLU A 171 -13.99 11.58 19.65
C GLU A 171 -15.15 10.65 19.24
N VAL A 172 -15.01 9.35 19.46
CA VAL A 172 -15.87 8.33 18.84
C VAL A 172 -16.83 7.62 19.80
N ASP A 173 -17.29 8.30 20.86
CA ASP A 173 -18.26 7.75 21.82
C ASP A 173 -19.52 7.24 21.11
N ALA A 174 -20.14 8.10 20.28
CA ALA A 174 -21.37 7.74 19.59
C ALA A 174 -21.17 6.60 18.57
N LEU A 175 -19.99 6.52 17.93
CA LEU A 175 -19.65 5.41 17.03
C LEU A 175 -19.52 4.09 17.81
N VAL A 176 -18.89 4.12 18.99
CA VAL A 176 -18.75 2.93 19.85
C VAL A 176 -20.13 2.45 20.29
N GLU A 177 -21.01 3.37 20.72
CA GLU A 177 -22.39 3.05 21.09
C GLU A 177 -23.20 2.51 19.91
N ALA A 178 -23.17 3.18 18.76
CA ALA A 178 -23.89 2.75 17.55
C ALA A 178 -23.48 1.34 17.11
N ARG A 179 -22.17 1.06 17.11
CA ARG A 179 -21.69 -0.29 16.80
C ARG A 179 -22.16 -1.31 17.83
N ALA A 180 -22.13 -0.99 19.14
CA ALA A 180 -22.58 -1.88 20.20
C ALA A 180 -24.07 -2.22 20.05
N GLU A 181 -24.93 -1.28 19.68
CA GLU A 181 -26.35 -1.49 19.40
C GLU A 181 -26.61 -2.33 18.15
N LEU A 182 -25.79 -2.14 17.08
CA LEU A 182 -25.96 -2.86 15.81
C LEU A 182 -25.34 -4.26 15.82
N LYS A 183 -24.31 -4.49 16.62
CA LYS A 183 -23.57 -5.76 16.66
C LYS A 183 -24.47 -6.99 16.87
N PRO A 184 -25.43 -7.04 17.82
CA PRO A 184 -26.32 -8.20 17.98
C PRO A 184 -27.22 -8.45 16.76
N LYS A 185 -27.59 -7.39 16.02
CA LYS A 185 -28.39 -7.50 14.80
C LYS A 185 -27.57 -8.06 13.65
N ALA A 186 -26.31 -7.63 13.53
CA ALA A 186 -25.38 -8.14 12.55
C ALA A 186 -25.05 -9.62 12.80
N GLU A 187 -24.80 -10.00 14.06
CA GLU A 187 -24.55 -11.39 14.47
C GLU A 187 -25.75 -12.30 14.20
N ALA A 188 -26.99 -11.80 14.35
CA ALA A 188 -28.19 -12.55 13.99
C ALA A 188 -28.31 -12.81 12.46
N SER A 189 -27.55 -12.08 11.65
CA SER A 189 -27.42 -12.25 10.20
C SER A 189 -26.08 -12.90 9.81
N ASP A 190 -25.35 -13.48 10.75
CA ASP A 190 -24.02 -14.10 10.57
C ASP A 190 -22.95 -13.14 10.07
N VAL A 191 -23.08 -11.84 10.39
CA VAL A 191 -22.15 -10.79 9.96
C VAL A 191 -21.34 -10.30 11.16
N LYS A 192 -20.01 -10.29 11.04
CA LYS A 192 -19.09 -9.70 12.03
C LYS A 192 -18.96 -8.20 11.80
N LEU A 193 -19.70 -7.38 12.55
CA LEU A 193 -19.65 -5.92 12.44
C LEU A 193 -18.43 -5.34 13.18
N THR A 194 -17.52 -4.73 12.42
CA THR A 194 -16.38 -3.95 12.91
C THR A 194 -16.65 -2.44 12.78
N TYR A 195 -15.68 -1.60 13.11
CA TYR A 195 -15.76 -0.15 12.86
C TYR A 195 -15.52 0.22 11.39
N MET A 196 -14.89 -0.67 10.62
CA MET A 196 -14.49 -0.39 9.23
C MET A 196 -15.64 0.05 8.32
N PRO A 197 -16.83 -0.57 8.29
CA PRO A 197 -17.95 -0.11 7.47
C PRO A 197 -18.39 1.33 7.76
N PHE A 198 -18.38 1.74 9.03
CA PHE A 198 -18.71 3.12 9.41
C PHE A 198 -17.65 4.10 8.90
N VAL A 199 -16.36 3.75 9.06
CA VAL A 199 -15.24 4.56 8.54
C VAL A 199 -15.33 4.68 7.03
N MET A 200 -15.64 3.60 6.32
CA MET A 200 -15.80 3.60 4.86
C MET A 200 -16.90 4.55 4.41
N LYS A 201 -18.07 4.51 5.05
CA LYS A 201 -19.18 5.43 4.75
C LYS A 201 -18.82 6.88 5.08
N ALA A 202 -18.13 7.14 6.20
CA ALA A 202 -17.66 8.47 6.57
C ALA A 202 -16.65 9.03 5.54
N ILE A 203 -15.74 8.18 5.05
CA ILE A 203 -14.79 8.54 3.98
C ILE A 203 -15.55 8.89 2.70
N VAL A 204 -16.53 8.07 2.28
CA VAL A 204 -17.33 8.34 1.08
C VAL A 204 -18.07 9.66 1.18
N ALA A 205 -18.67 9.98 2.35
CA ALA A 205 -19.28 11.28 2.59
C ALA A 205 -18.28 12.42 2.36
N GLY A 206 -17.09 12.32 2.94
CA GLY A 206 -16.02 13.30 2.73
C GLY A 206 -15.55 13.37 1.28
N LEU A 207 -15.42 12.24 0.56
CA LEU A 207 -14.98 12.22 -0.84
C LEU A 207 -15.99 12.85 -1.79
N LYS A 208 -17.31 12.75 -1.50
CA LYS A 208 -18.36 13.44 -2.24
C LYS A 208 -18.25 14.96 -2.09
N GLU A 209 -17.88 15.46 -0.92
CA GLU A 209 -17.71 16.87 -0.63
C GLU A 209 -16.36 17.41 -1.16
N TYR A 210 -15.30 16.59 -1.06
CA TYR A 210 -13.92 16.96 -1.45
C TYR A 210 -13.38 16.04 -2.55
N PRO A 211 -13.88 16.12 -3.79
CA PRO A 211 -13.63 15.14 -4.86
C PRO A 211 -12.18 15.05 -5.34
N TYR A 212 -11.34 16.05 -5.04
CA TYR A 212 -9.91 15.98 -5.37
C TYR A 212 -9.16 14.87 -4.62
N LEU A 213 -9.67 14.42 -3.46
CA LEU A 213 -9.09 13.27 -2.75
C LEU A 213 -9.52 11.93 -3.38
N ASN A 214 -10.55 11.93 -4.25
CA ASN A 214 -10.99 10.78 -5.03
C ASN A 214 -10.58 10.96 -6.49
N SER A 215 -9.29 11.10 -6.75
CA SER A 215 -8.78 11.46 -8.07
C SER A 215 -7.48 10.77 -8.44
N GLU A 216 -7.07 10.96 -9.69
CA GLU A 216 -5.81 10.50 -10.27
C GLU A 216 -5.18 11.64 -11.08
N LEU A 217 -3.89 11.91 -10.86
CA LEU A 217 -3.13 12.85 -11.67
C LEU A 217 -2.51 12.12 -12.87
N ARG A 218 -2.87 12.52 -14.07
CA ARG A 218 -2.30 12.07 -15.34
C ARG A 218 -1.36 13.14 -15.89
N GLU A 219 -0.11 13.12 -15.46
CA GLU A 219 0.87 14.15 -15.81
C GLU A 219 1.13 14.22 -17.33
N ASP A 220 1.16 13.06 -18.00
CA ASP A 220 1.40 12.99 -19.46
C ASP A 220 0.25 13.64 -20.27
N ASP A 221 -0.96 13.62 -19.73
CA ASP A 221 -2.16 14.21 -20.35
C ASP A 221 -2.44 15.62 -19.80
N GLU A 222 -1.70 16.08 -18.81
CA GLU A 222 -1.89 17.34 -18.08
C GLU A 222 -3.31 17.46 -17.45
N GLU A 223 -3.85 16.31 -16.93
CA GLU A 223 -5.21 16.23 -16.41
C GLU A 223 -5.26 15.68 -14.97
N ILE A 224 -6.18 16.18 -14.15
CA ILE A 224 -6.64 15.58 -12.91
C ILE A 224 -7.99 14.92 -13.19
N VAL A 225 -8.07 13.61 -13.05
CA VAL A 225 -9.30 12.84 -13.28
C VAL A 225 -10.00 12.63 -11.94
N LEU A 226 -11.11 13.34 -11.71
CA LEU A 226 -11.99 13.10 -10.57
C LEU A 226 -12.79 11.83 -10.83
N LYS A 227 -12.72 10.87 -9.91
CA LYS A 227 -13.41 9.58 -10.03
C LYS A 227 -14.88 9.74 -9.64
N GLY A 228 -15.76 9.14 -10.41
CA GLY A 228 -17.20 9.09 -10.12
C GLY A 228 -17.61 7.88 -9.29
N GLU A 229 -16.71 6.92 -9.12
CA GLU A 229 -16.88 5.70 -8.34
C GLU A 229 -16.15 5.84 -7.00
N TYR A 230 -16.66 5.17 -5.97
CA TYR A 230 -16.08 5.19 -4.62
C TYR A 230 -15.61 3.79 -4.24
N ASN A 231 -14.49 3.38 -4.85
CA ASN A 231 -13.87 2.08 -4.66
C ASN A 231 -12.75 2.17 -3.63
N LEU A 232 -12.96 1.61 -2.44
CA LEU A 232 -12.02 1.77 -1.33
C LEU A 232 -11.09 0.55 -1.19
N GLY A 233 -9.79 0.78 -1.33
CA GLY A 233 -8.75 -0.19 -1.04
C GLY A 233 -8.53 -0.35 0.46
N ILE A 234 -8.50 -1.58 0.97
CA ILE A 234 -8.29 -1.86 2.39
C ILE A 234 -6.96 -2.60 2.56
N ALA A 235 -5.99 -1.97 3.23
CA ALA A 235 -4.71 -2.59 3.49
C ALA A 235 -4.83 -3.74 4.50
N VAL A 236 -4.53 -4.97 4.05
CA VAL A 236 -4.55 -6.19 4.85
C VAL A 236 -3.13 -6.74 4.99
N ALA A 237 -2.67 -6.90 6.23
CA ALA A 237 -1.40 -7.57 6.51
C ALA A 237 -1.53 -9.08 6.29
N THR A 238 -0.57 -9.65 5.55
CA THR A 238 -0.46 -11.09 5.28
C THR A 238 0.97 -11.55 5.46
N ASP A 239 1.20 -12.86 5.57
CA ASP A 239 2.55 -13.42 5.67
C ASP A 239 3.44 -13.10 4.46
N ALA A 240 2.82 -12.85 3.29
CA ALA A 240 3.55 -12.50 2.07
C ALA A 240 3.87 -11.00 1.96
N GLY A 241 3.32 -10.18 2.85
CA GLY A 241 3.39 -8.72 2.82
C GLY A 241 2.00 -8.09 2.83
N LEU A 242 1.94 -6.78 2.56
CA LEU A 242 0.69 -6.03 2.53
C LEU A 242 -0.05 -6.27 1.22
N MET A 243 -1.33 -6.62 1.29
CA MET A 243 -2.26 -6.69 0.15
C MET A 243 -3.35 -5.64 0.32
N VAL A 244 -3.83 -5.09 -0.78
CA VAL A 244 -4.87 -4.04 -0.76
C VAL A 244 -6.06 -4.48 -1.63
N PRO A 245 -6.94 -5.38 -1.13
CA PRO A 245 -8.19 -5.64 -1.80
C PRO A 245 -9.07 -4.39 -1.87
N VAL A 246 -9.89 -4.30 -2.91
CA VAL A 246 -10.77 -3.19 -3.20
C VAL A 246 -12.22 -3.60 -2.96
N VAL A 247 -12.95 -2.78 -2.20
CA VAL A 247 -14.40 -2.83 -2.08
C VAL A 247 -14.95 -1.81 -3.08
N GLU A 248 -15.62 -2.28 -4.11
CA GLU A 248 -16.21 -1.44 -5.15
C GLU A 248 -17.52 -0.80 -4.67
N ASP A 249 -17.91 0.33 -5.25
CA ASP A 249 -19.21 1.00 -5.07
C ASP A 249 -19.67 1.09 -3.59
N VAL A 250 -18.78 1.58 -2.73
CA VAL A 250 -19.02 1.66 -1.27
C VAL A 250 -20.21 2.54 -0.92
N ASP A 251 -20.50 3.55 -1.72
CA ASP A 251 -21.64 4.46 -1.55
C ASP A 251 -22.98 3.74 -1.75
N GLU A 252 -23.05 2.73 -2.60
CA GLU A 252 -24.27 1.97 -2.90
C GLU A 252 -24.59 0.88 -1.85
N LYS A 253 -23.64 0.52 -0.98
CA LYS A 253 -23.73 -0.62 -0.06
C LYS A 253 -24.12 -0.20 1.35
N GLY A 254 -24.92 -1.05 2.03
CA GLY A 254 -25.26 -0.89 3.43
C GLY A 254 -24.15 -1.37 4.37
N LEU A 255 -24.20 -0.95 5.67
CA LEU A 255 -23.18 -1.28 6.67
C LEU A 255 -22.93 -2.78 6.84
N PHE A 256 -23.97 -3.62 6.79
CA PHE A 256 -23.82 -5.07 6.99
C PHE A 256 -23.25 -5.74 5.74
N GLU A 257 -23.60 -5.26 4.56
CA GLU A 257 -23.06 -5.72 3.31
C GLU A 257 -21.56 -5.39 3.22
N LEU A 258 -21.18 -4.14 3.53
CA LEU A 258 -19.79 -3.73 3.64
C LEU A 258 -19.01 -4.55 4.67
N ALA A 259 -19.64 -4.86 5.83
CA ALA A 259 -18.99 -5.66 6.85
C ALA A 259 -18.70 -7.08 6.37
N ASP A 260 -19.65 -7.72 5.68
CA ASP A 260 -19.50 -9.07 5.14
C ASP A 260 -18.43 -9.12 4.07
N GLU A 261 -18.47 -8.19 3.09
CA GLU A 261 -17.50 -8.11 2.00
C GLU A 261 -16.07 -7.82 2.49
N VAL A 262 -15.91 -6.89 3.44
CA VAL A 262 -14.60 -6.59 4.05
C VAL A 262 -14.03 -7.80 4.78
N ASN A 263 -14.86 -8.54 5.52
CA ASN A 263 -14.44 -9.74 6.24
C ASN A 263 -14.01 -10.85 5.27
N ASP A 264 -14.78 -11.08 4.20
CA ASP A 264 -14.46 -12.06 3.16
C ASP A 264 -13.15 -11.71 2.44
N LEU A 265 -13.02 -10.48 1.94
CA LEU A 265 -11.82 -10.00 1.27
C LEU A 265 -10.59 -10.11 2.18
N ALA A 266 -10.71 -9.74 3.47
CA ALA A 266 -9.62 -9.83 4.42
C ALA A 266 -9.21 -11.28 4.73
N ALA A 267 -10.18 -12.20 4.81
CA ALA A 267 -9.92 -13.63 5.00
C ALA A 267 -9.18 -14.21 3.78
N ARG A 268 -9.70 -13.98 2.57
CA ARG A 268 -9.09 -14.44 1.32
C ARG A 268 -7.73 -13.81 1.04
N ALA A 269 -7.50 -12.56 1.47
CA ALA A 269 -6.18 -11.92 1.41
C ALA A 269 -5.14 -12.68 2.22
N ARG A 270 -5.46 -13.05 3.48
CA ARG A 270 -4.57 -13.82 4.35
C ARG A 270 -4.30 -15.22 3.80
N GLU A 271 -5.30 -15.83 3.16
CA GLU A 271 -5.19 -17.14 2.50
C GLU A 271 -4.57 -17.08 1.10
N ARG A 272 -4.20 -15.89 0.61
CA ARG A 272 -3.65 -15.66 -0.75
C ARG A 272 -4.60 -16.13 -1.86
N LYS A 273 -5.90 -16.03 -1.63
CA LYS A 273 -6.95 -16.45 -2.57
C LYS A 273 -7.62 -15.29 -3.31
N LEU A 274 -7.11 -14.07 -3.16
CA LEU A 274 -7.60 -12.92 -3.91
C LEU A 274 -7.25 -13.07 -5.40
N LYS A 275 -8.20 -12.69 -6.23
CA LYS A 275 -7.97 -12.57 -7.69
C LYS A 275 -7.27 -11.23 -7.97
N PRO A 276 -6.47 -11.14 -9.05
CA PRO A 276 -5.83 -9.89 -9.43
C PRO A 276 -6.80 -8.72 -9.61
N ASP A 277 -7.99 -8.96 -10.14
CA ASP A 277 -9.00 -7.93 -10.37
C ASP A 277 -9.52 -7.33 -9.06
N GLU A 278 -9.56 -8.10 -7.97
CA GLU A 278 -10.00 -7.65 -6.65
C GLU A 278 -8.97 -6.73 -5.93
N MET A 279 -7.81 -6.50 -6.53
CA MET A 279 -6.75 -5.62 -6.03
C MET A 279 -6.50 -4.40 -6.93
N ASN A 280 -7.36 -4.19 -7.93
CA ASN A 280 -7.25 -3.10 -8.88
C ASN A 280 -8.50 -2.23 -8.85
N GLY A 281 -8.42 -1.02 -9.38
CA GLY A 281 -9.58 -0.13 -9.52
C GLY A 281 -9.93 0.65 -8.25
N GLY A 282 -9.11 0.58 -7.21
CA GLY A 282 -9.27 1.44 -6.03
C GLY A 282 -9.12 2.91 -6.38
N THR A 283 -9.90 3.77 -5.72
CA THR A 283 -9.88 5.22 -5.92
C THR A 283 -9.36 5.97 -4.69
N PHE A 284 -9.41 5.33 -3.53
CA PHE A 284 -8.88 5.80 -2.26
C PHE A 284 -8.53 4.59 -1.38
N SER A 285 -7.49 4.67 -0.57
CA SER A 285 -7.06 3.55 0.29
C SER A 285 -7.22 3.83 1.79
N ILE A 286 -7.43 2.77 2.56
CA ILE A 286 -7.50 2.77 4.02
C ILE A 286 -6.45 1.80 4.56
N THR A 287 -5.67 2.23 5.55
CA THR A 287 -4.77 1.35 6.30
C THR A 287 -5.08 1.41 7.80
N ASN A 288 -5.15 0.26 8.45
CA ASN A 288 -5.45 0.17 9.88
C ASN A 288 -4.26 -0.43 10.64
N PHE A 289 -3.47 0.43 11.25
CA PHE A 289 -2.36 0.06 12.14
C PHE A 289 -2.75 0.08 13.61
N GLY A 290 -3.93 0.62 13.93
CA GLY A 290 -4.50 0.57 15.27
C GLY A 290 -4.80 -0.84 15.76
N ALA A 291 -5.06 -1.79 14.84
CA ALA A 291 -5.22 -3.20 15.17
C ALA A 291 -4.00 -3.84 15.86
N ILE A 292 -2.81 -3.24 15.70
CA ILE A 292 -1.56 -3.64 16.34
C ILE A 292 -1.06 -2.62 17.37
N GLY A 293 -1.90 -1.63 17.76
CA GLY A 293 -1.61 -0.64 18.80
C GLY A 293 -0.89 0.63 18.34
N GLY A 294 -0.87 0.92 17.02
CA GLY A 294 -0.30 2.17 16.50
C GLY A 294 -1.24 3.36 16.72
N GLU A 295 -0.69 4.52 17.05
CA GLU A 295 -1.45 5.78 17.25
C GLU A 295 -1.50 6.60 15.96
N TYR A 296 -0.35 6.97 15.41
CA TYR A 296 -0.22 7.72 14.17
C TYR A 296 0.82 7.08 13.26
N ALA A 297 0.68 7.31 11.97
CA ALA A 297 1.63 6.87 10.95
C ALA A 297 1.72 7.91 9.82
N THR A 298 2.66 7.72 8.90
CA THR A 298 2.76 8.46 7.65
C THR A 298 2.58 7.49 6.50
N PRO A 299 1.33 7.09 6.18
CA PRO A 299 1.08 6.07 5.17
C PRO A 299 1.56 6.52 3.79
N ILE A 300 2.05 5.57 2.99
CA ILE A 300 2.44 5.81 1.60
C ILE A 300 1.20 5.60 0.73
N ILE A 301 0.91 6.58 -0.12
CA ILE A 301 -0.24 6.54 -1.04
C ILE A 301 -0.12 5.32 -1.97
N ASN A 302 -1.23 4.65 -2.23
CA ASN A 302 -1.31 3.57 -3.21
C ASN A 302 -1.44 4.17 -4.62
N TYR A 303 -0.31 4.60 -5.19
CA TYR A 303 -0.27 5.26 -6.50
C TYR A 303 -0.94 4.41 -7.59
N PRO A 304 -1.85 4.96 -8.46
CA PRO A 304 -2.03 6.37 -8.79
C PRO A 304 -3.10 7.14 -7.99
N GLU A 305 -3.63 6.60 -6.90
CA GLU A 305 -4.52 7.35 -6.00
C GLU A 305 -3.84 8.62 -5.48
N THR A 306 -4.63 9.61 -5.04
CA THR A 306 -4.11 10.89 -4.53
C THR A 306 -4.11 10.98 -3.01
N ALA A 307 -4.74 10.04 -2.32
CA ALA A 307 -4.80 10.04 -0.87
C ALA A 307 -4.96 8.64 -0.25
N ILE A 308 -4.56 8.53 1.02
CA ILE A 308 -4.72 7.34 1.87
C ILE A 308 -4.99 7.78 3.30
N LEU A 309 -5.98 7.15 3.95
CA LEU A 309 -6.28 7.37 5.37
C LEU A 309 -5.78 6.22 6.24
N GLY A 310 -4.95 6.54 7.22
CA GLY A 310 -4.51 5.63 8.27
C GLY A 310 -5.36 5.75 9.53
N LEU A 311 -5.77 4.61 10.10
CA LEU A 311 -6.53 4.52 11.33
C LEU A 311 -5.64 4.02 12.47
N GLY A 312 -5.58 4.79 13.55
CA GLY A 312 -4.94 4.40 14.81
C GLY A 312 -5.84 3.53 15.69
N ALA A 313 -5.33 3.17 16.87
CA ALA A 313 -6.08 2.40 17.85
C ALA A 313 -7.19 3.27 18.49
N ILE A 314 -8.40 2.71 18.61
CA ILE A 314 -9.44 3.33 19.43
C ILE A 314 -9.10 3.04 20.89
N GLU A 315 -8.78 4.09 21.64
CA GLU A 315 -8.39 4.03 23.06
C GLU A 315 -9.08 5.14 23.85
N GLU A 316 -9.31 4.91 25.14
CA GLU A 316 -9.74 5.97 26.05
C GLU A 316 -8.60 6.95 26.31
N ARG A 317 -8.85 8.23 26.01
CA ARG A 317 -7.90 9.33 26.25
C ARG A 317 -8.53 10.47 27.02
N PRO A 318 -7.75 11.25 27.75
CA PRO A 318 -8.26 12.44 28.43
C PRO A 318 -8.64 13.50 27.39
N VAL A 319 -9.91 13.86 27.35
CA VAL A 319 -10.44 14.96 26.52
C VAL A 319 -11.02 16.05 27.40
N VAL A 320 -11.01 17.29 26.94
CA VAL A 320 -11.61 18.42 27.64
C VAL A 320 -13.02 18.63 27.13
N ARG A 321 -14.00 18.47 28.00
CA ARG A 321 -15.41 18.76 27.68
C ARG A 321 -15.96 19.87 28.55
N GLU A 322 -16.80 20.72 27.99
CA GLU A 322 -17.57 21.70 28.76
C GLU A 322 -18.84 21.06 29.32
N ARG A 323 -18.98 21.10 30.65
CA ARG A 323 -20.18 20.67 31.37
C ARG A 323 -20.61 21.75 32.35
N ASP A 324 -21.83 22.21 32.24
CA ASP A 324 -22.41 23.27 33.12
C ASP A 324 -21.61 24.57 33.15
N GLY A 325 -20.92 24.90 32.05
CA GLY A 325 -20.08 26.11 31.92
C GLY A 325 -18.68 26.00 32.56
N ALA A 326 -18.25 24.79 32.93
CA ALA A 326 -16.89 24.51 33.40
C ALA A 326 -16.21 23.47 32.48
N SER A 327 -14.91 23.67 32.24
CA SER A 327 -14.10 22.67 31.52
C SER A 327 -13.73 21.53 32.46
N GLU A 328 -14.01 20.30 32.06
CA GLU A 328 -13.70 19.07 32.79
C GLU A 328 -12.89 18.14 31.90
N VAL A 329 -11.87 17.48 32.48
CA VAL A 329 -11.12 16.43 31.79
C VAL A 329 -11.81 15.09 32.05
N VAL A 330 -12.27 14.45 30.98
CA VAL A 330 -12.97 13.16 31.06
C VAL A 330 -12.28 12.14 30.16
N PRO A 331 -12.31 10.83 30.50
CA PRO A 331 -11.89 9.79 29.57
C PRO A 331 -12.95 9.67 28.47
N ALA A 332 -12.49 9.58 27.20
CA ALA A 332 -13.35 9.34 26.03
C ALA A 332 -12.64 8.45 25.02
N PRO A 333 -13.36 7.56 24.34
CA PRO A 333 -12.80 6.81 23.22
C PRO A 333 -12.44 7.76 22.06
N THR A 334 -11.19 7.70 21.63
CA THR A 334 -10.65 8.51 20.54
C THR A 334 -10.10 7.63 19.44
N LEU A 335 -10.25 8.07 18.18
CA LEU A 335 -9.68 7.44 16.99
C LEU A 335 -8.67 8.40 16.33
N PRO A 336 -7.36 8.11 16.44
CA PRO A 336 -6.34 8.86 15.70
C PRO A 336 -6.44 8.59 14.19
N LEU A 337 -6.33 9.65 13.40
CA LEU A 337 -6.38 9.64 11.95
C LEU A 337 -5.07 10.17 11.37
N SER A 338 -4.62 9.57 10.29
CA SER A 338 -3.40 9.98 9.56
C SER A 338 -3.69 10.00 8.07
N LEU A 339 -3.97 11.18 7.51
CA LEU A 339 -4.29 11.37 6.10
C LEU A 339 -3.02 11.78 5.34
N SER A 340 -2.54 10.94 4.43
CA SER A 340 -1.49 11.33 3.47
C SER A 340 -2.12 11.69 2.12
N ILE A 341 -1.65 12.79 1.55
CA ILE A 341 -2.13 13.35 0.28
C ILE A 341 -0.96 13.57 -0.69
N ASP A 342 -1.27 13.53 -2.00
CA ASP A 342 -0.38 14.04 -3.05
C ASP A 342 -0.53 15.56 -3.15
N HIS A 343 0.49 16.30 -2.69
CA HIS A 343 0.43 17.76 -2.60
C HIS A 343 0.51 18.49 -3.95
N ARG A 344 0.58 17.74 -5.06
CA ARG A 344 0.39 18.31 -6.41
C ARG A 344 -1.09 18.51 -6.76
N VAL A 345 -1.98 17.73 -6.11
CA VAL A 345 -3.41 17.68 -6.39
C VAL A 345 -4.23 18.27 -5.25
N VAL A 346 -3.85 17.98 -4.01
CA VAL A 346 -4.58 18.38 -2.80
C VAL A 346 -3.68 19.25 -1.93
N ASP A 347 -4.15 20.40 -1.52
CA ASP A 347 -3.45 21.26 -0.55
C ASP A 347 -3.86 20.93 0.91
N GLY A 348 -3.09 21.50 1.86
CA GLY A 348 -3.28 21.21 3.28
C GLY A 348 -4.63 21.70 3.84
N ALA A 349 -5.24 22.75 3.26
CA ALA A 349 -6.54 23.25 3.69
C ALA A 349 -7.65 22.27 3.31
N VAL A 350 -7.66 21.82 2.06
CA VAL A 350 -8.62 20.81 1.56
C VAL A 350 -8.47 19.47 2.32
N ALA A 351 -7.22 19.07 2.63
CA ALA A 351 -6.97 17.87 3.43
C ALA A 351 -7.56 18.00 4.84
N ALA A 352 -7.41 19.15 5.49
CA ALA A 352 -7.97 19.42 6.82
C ALA A 352 -9.51 19.46 6.78
N GLU A 353 -10.10 20.11 5.80
CA GLU A 353 -11.56 20.15 5.63
C GLU A 353 -12.15 18.76 5.39
N PHE A 354 -11.53 17.96 4.53
CA PHE A 354 -11.90 16.53 4.35
C PHE A 354 -11.80 15.73 5.66
N ALA A 355 -10.69 15.88 6.40
CA ALA A 355 -10.52 15.18 7.68
C ALA A 355 -11.60 15.59 8.68
N ASN A 356 -11.96 16.87 8.75
CA ASN A 356 -13.07 17.36 9.57
C ASN A 356 -14.42 16.76 9.15
N ALA A 357 -14.71 16.69 7.84
CA ALA A 357 -15.94 16.06 7.36
C ALA A 357 -16.00 14.56 7.73
N VAL A 358 -14.90 13.83 7.60
CA VAL A 358 -14.83 12.43 8.03
C VAL A 358 -15.04 12.30 9.54
N MET A 359 -14.38 13.15 10.34
CA MET A 359 -14.53 13.15 11.80
C MET A 359 -15.98 13.46 12.23
N GLU A 360 -16.64 14.44 11.61
CA GLU A 360 -18.04 14.78 11.88
C GLU A 360 -18.96 13.57 11.73
N HIS A 361 -18.77 12.76 10.69
CA HIS A 361 -19.55 11.55 10.46
C HIS A 361 -19.19 10.41 11.42
N LEU A 362 -17.95 10.33 11.89
CA LEU A 362 -17.52 9.36 12.89
C LEU A 362 -18.01 9.73 14.30
N GLU A 363 -17.99 11.02 14.64
CA GLU A 363 -18.48 11.58 15.91
C GLU A 363 -20.02 11.57 15.99
N ASN A 364 -20.69 11.63 14.82
CA ASN A 364 -22.13 11.57 14.70
C ASN A 364 -22.58 10.55 13.63
N PRO A 365 -22.55 9.24 13.94
CA PRO A 365 -22.82 8.18 12.96
C PRO A 365 -24.26 8.17 12.42
N LEU A 366 -25.19 8.94 12.99
CA LEU A 366 -26.54 9.11 12.43
C LEU A 366 -26.51 9.86 11.08
N LEU A 367 -25.48 10.67 10.82
CA LEU A 367 -25.31 11.35 9.52
C LEU A 367 -25.13 10.33 8.38
N LEU A 368 -24.56 9.16 8.69
CA LEU A 368 -24.35 8.08 7.71
C LEU A 368 -25.65 7.46 7.15
N LEU A 369 -26.80 7.80 7.73
CA LEU A 369 -28.11 7.35 7.22
C LEU A 369 -28.54 8.08 5.95
N ASN A 370 -27.89 9.19 5.62
CA ASN A 370 -28.16 9.98 4.41
C ASN A 370 -27.18 9.69 3.27
N GLU A 371 -26.18 8.82 3.49
CA GLU A 371 -25.10 8.53 2.58
C GLU A 371 -25.27 7.22 1.80
#